data_b6550dd4fd762c1b3f1dca29ef5d1761
#
_entry.id   b6550dd4fd762c1b3f1dca29ef5d1761
#
_cell.length_a   1.000
_cell.length_b   1.000
_cell.length_c   1.000
_cell.angle_alpha   90.00
_cell.angle_beta   90.00
_cell.angle_gamma   90.00
#
_symmetry.space_group_name_H-M   'P 1'
#
loop_
_entity.id
_entity.type
_entity.pdbx_description
1 polymer ?
#
loop_
_entity_poly.entity_id
_entity_poly.type
_entity_poly.pdbx_seq_one_letter_code
_entity_poly.pdbx_strand_id
1 'polypeptide(L)'
;MKELSTTKRTKEILNVMLGEIRHNIEERENSTQKDINIDGFIGVVYRTINTPDWDGMITYLFGQMNEKINFELENINVSYILFYPIKESIYAMTAGFGNHLIKNYIERSWGLYLMPKILGDDEGVIREVKENNLYGNALAVSKANRYTTNLLFEKKMSAVFKELSIEVDDEVAEIFGISDKKKKRKTSVLLKDSLNLRKSIDIKKLKTVLSEIYEIEKKKDQYSMGYFLSAKKIGISNANLFEALQECIINNELDKFVLIGDDYQKYCVDAEEYIITDETGTDCYTSDVPITFKELIEFISEDKELSRNYISIVMKKWKIQTKDSSGNTLLFPVSIFNALQGFVEFGEQRIPCFLMQGEWYCLNIRYISILDEEFKKRMDENSELVNAIKTKFNLISKSKTEDSYNDSFFSREKIIVAHKALVDRFEIADLIFWDDQTLYIMCNKMKFDASGTRDLTNQIWASANYLQARLNSRERNSFLADYYAQISDRYNKEGQELIIEKERFVELFDRHIVFIAGYMSGYSLRCKSYYAKYLDVDSYKKMLDMGYDYITMNIRD
;
A
#
# COMPACT_ATOMS: atom_id res chain seq x y z
N MET A 1 17.75 22.33 -33.74
CA MET A 1 17.80 21.18 -32.83
C MET A 1 18.54 20.04 -33.52
N LYS A 2 19.57 19.44 -32.90
CA LYS A 2 20.18 18.21 -33.44
C LYS A 2 19.15 17.09 -33.23
N GLU A 3 18.77 16.40 -34.32
CA GLU A 3 17.98 15.18 -34.22
C GLU A 3 18.70 14.16 -33.32
N LEU A 4 18.03 13.77 -32.23
CA LEU A 4 18.56 12.78 -31.32
C LEU A 4 18.37 11.39 -31.96
N SER A 5 19.44 10.84 -32.55
CA SER A 5 19.39 9.54 -33.24
C SER A 5 19.10 8.39 -32.27
N THR A 6 18.15 7.52 -32.66
CA THR A 6 17.78 6.32 -31.90
C THR A 6 18.82 5.22 -32.05
N THR A 7 19.14 4.47 -30.99
CA THR A 7 20.08 3.35 -31.06
C THR A 7 19.49 2.16 -31.83
N LYS A 8 20.36 1.31 -32.40
CA LYS A 8 19.93 0.08 -33.11
C LYS A 8 19.14 -0.84 -32.17
N ARG A 9 19.63 -1.02 -30.94
CA ARG A 9 18.98 -1.85 -29.89
C ARG A 9 17.56 -1.34 -29.55
N THR A 10 17.38 -0.02 -29.44
CA THR A 10 16.06 0.58 -29.17
C THR A 10 15.06 0.29 -30.29
N LYS A 11 15.50 0.31 -31.54
CA LYS A 11 14.66 -0.06 -32.69
C LYS A 11 14.27 -1.54 -32.69
N GLU A 12 15.19 -2.42 -32.34
CA GLU A 12 14.94 -3.87 -32.21
C GLU A 12 13.91 -4.15 -31.11
N ILE A 13 14.06 -3.56 -29.94
CA ILE A 13 13.09 -3.67 -28.84
C ILE A 13 11.71 -3.18 -29.26
N LEU A 14 11.63 -2.01 -29.91
CA LEU A 14 10.37 -1.45 -30.40
C LEU A 14 9.65 -2.37 -31.38
N ASN A 15 10.38 -3.02 -32.27
CA ASN A 15 9.80 -3.96 -33.22
C ASN A 15 9.21 -5.20 -32.54
N VAL A 16 9.89 -5.74 -31.50
CA VAL A 16 9.38 -6.87 -30.71
C VAL A 16 8.10 -6.46 -29.99
N MET A 17 8.12 -5.33 -29.28
CA MET A 17 6.94 -4.81 -28.57
C MET A 17 5.74 -4.62 -29.51
N LEU A 18 5.96 -4.03 -30.68
CA LEU A 18 4.89 -3.84 -31.68
C LEU A 18 4.34 -5.16 -32.21
N GLY A 19 5.20 -6.17 -32.39
CA GLY A 19 4.79 -7.51 -32.80
C GLY A 19 3.84 -8.14 -31.78
N GLU A 20 4.21 -8.12 -30.51
CA GLU A 20 3.39 -8.66 -29.42
C GLU A 20 2.07 -7.88 -29.25
N ILE A 21 2.10 -6.55 -29.36
CA ILE A 21 0.90 -5.71 -29.26
C ILE A 21 -0.08 -6.02 -30.39
N ARG A 22 0.42 -6.16 -31.63
CA ARG A 22 -0.42 -6.53 -32.78
C ARG A 22 -1.08 -7.89 -32.58
N HIS A 23 -0.32 -8.87 -32.16
CA HIS A 23 -0.82 -10.21 -31.86
C HIS A 23 -1.92 -10.15 -30.79
N ASN A 24 -1.71 -9.45 -29.69
CA ASN A 24 -2.71 -9.28 -28.64
C ASN A 24 -3.97 -8.53 -29.09
N ILE A 25 -3.89 -7.69 -30.13
CA ILE A 25 -5.07 -7.05 -30.73
C ILE A 25 -5.80 -8.04 -31.64
N GLU A 26 -5.08 -8.82 -32.45
CA GLU A 26 -5.64 -9.81 -33.38
C GLU A 26 -6.39 -10.93 -32.66
N GLU A 27 -5.95 -11.31 -31.45
CA GLU A 27 -6.64 -12.30 -30.62
C GLU A 27 -7.98 -11.80 -30.03
N ARG A 28 -8.26 -10.50 -30.10
CA ARG A 28 -9.53 -9.95 -29.62
C ARG A 28 -10.61 -10.09 -30.68
N GLU A 29 -11.73 -10.68 -30.31
CA GLU A 29 -12.91 -10.76 -31.17
C GLU A 29 -13.36 -9.36 -31.61
N ASN A 30 -13.82 -9.27 -32.88
CA ASN A 30 -14.34 -8.04 -33.44
C ASN A 30 -13.36 -6.84 -33.40
N SER A 31 -12.07 -7.09 -33.50
CA SER A 31 -11.05 -6.06 -33.58
C SER A 31 -10.56 -5.82 -35.00
N THR A 32 -10.24 -4.58 -35.32
CA THR A 32 -9.53 -4.21 -36.55
C THR A 32 -8.41 -3.24 -36.21
N GLN A 33 -7.25 -3.41 -36.85
CA GLN A 33 -6.08 -2.57 -36.57
C GLN A 33 -5.49 -1.98 -37.84
N LYS A 34 -4.79 -0.84 -37.69
CA LYS A 34 -4.05 -0.16 -38.76
C LYS A 34 -2.75 0.40 -38.19
N ASP A 35 -1.66 0.12 -38.90
CA ASP A 35 -0.34 0.64 -38.54
C ASP A 35 -0.22 2.13 -38.84
N ILE A 36 0.58 2.80 -37.99
CA ILE A 36 0.98 4.19 -38.15
C ILE A 36 2.51 4.25 -38.21
N ASN A 37 3.02 4.95 -39.21
CA ASN A 37 4.42 5.32 -39.33
C ASN A 37 4.50 6.71 -39.98
N ILE A 38 4.49 7.72 -39.12
CA ILE A 38 4.44 9.12 -39.57
C ILE A 38 5.38 9.95 -38.71
N ASP A 39 6.25 10.73 -39.31
CA ASP A 39 7.08 11.71 -38.63
C ASP A 39 7.94 11.16 -37.51
N GLY A 40 8.38 9.91 -37.56
CA GLY A 40 9.13 9.21 -36.53
C GLY A 40 8.29 8.60 -35.42
N PHE A 41 6.96 8.80 -35.45
CA PHE A 41 6.01 8.06 -34.62
C PHE A 41 5.69 6.72 -35.31
N ILE A 42 5.77 5.64 -34.55
CA ILE A 42 5.50 4.27 -34.98
C ILE A 42 4.47 3.69 -34.02
N GLY A 43 3.42 3.05 -34.53
CA GLY A 43 2.41 2.49 -33.67
C GLY A 43 1.23 1.87 -34.37
N VAL A 44 0.15 1.70 -33.63
CA VAL A 44 -1.08 1.07 -34.12
C VAL A 44 -2.30 1.83 -33.61
N VAL A 45 -3.30 1.99 -34.50
CA VAL A 45 -4.67 2.36 -34.12
C VAL A 45 -5.52 1.12 -34.28
N TYR A 46 -6.36 0.84 -33.33
CA TYR A 46 -7.28 -0.29 -33.38
C TYR A 46 -8.68 0.10 -32.93
N ARG A 47 -9.65 -0.62 -33.45
CA ARG A 47 -11.07 -0.49 -33.14
C ARG A 47 -11.54 -1.82 -32.55
N THR A 48 -12.30 -1.77 -31.48
CA THR A 48 -13.03 -2.92 -30.94
C THR A 48 -14.52 -2.61 -30.94
N ILE A 49 -15.33 -3.62 -31.20
CA ILE A 49 -16.79 -3.52 -31.21
C ILE A 49 -17.28 -4.53 -30.16
N ASN A 50 -17.99 -4.06 -29.17
CA ASN A 50 -18.55 -4.89 -28.08
C ASN A 50 -20.04 -4.59 -27.95
N THR A 51 -20.84 -5.62 -27.63
CA THR A 51 -22.21 -5.42 -27.16
C THR A 51 -22.16 -4.76 -25.77
N PRO A 52 -22.97 -3.71 -25.51
CA PRO A 52 -23.03 -3.12 -24.17
C PRO A 52 -23.51 -4.12 -23.12
N ASP A 53 -22.97 -4.06 -21.90
CA ASP A 53 -23.34 -4.96 -20.79
C ASP A 53 -24.83 -4.88 -20.43
N TRP A 54 -25.47 -3.75 -20.70
CA TRP A 54 -26.90 -3.51 -20.46
C TRP A 54 -27.83 -3.92 -21.63
N ASP A 55 -27.31 -4.48 -22.74
CA ASP A 55 -28.08 -4.91 -23.90
C ASP A 55 -29.15 -5.93 -23.50
N GLY A 56 -28.80 -6.93 -22.69
CA GLY A 56 -29.73 -7.93 -22.18
C GLY A 56 -30.89 -7.33 -21.39
N MET A 57 -30.63 -6.30 -20.59
CA MET A 57 -31.68 -5.59 -19.84
C MET A 57 -32.64 -4.86 -20.77
N ILE A 58 -32.12 -4.14 -21.76
CA ILE A 58 -32.93 -3.43 -22.75
C ILE A 58 -33.76 -4.41 -23.57
N THR A 59 -33.15 -5.48 -24.06
CA THR A 59 -33.86 -6.55 -24.79
C THR A 59 -34.98 -7.16 -23.97
N TYR A 60 -34.75 -7.42 -22.66
CA TYR A 60 -35.76 -7.92 -21.73
C TYR A 60 -36.92 -6.92 -21.54
N LEU A 61 -36.62 -5.64 -21.30
CA LEU A 61 -37.62 -4.61 -21.06
C LEU A 61 -38.54 -4.43 -22.29
N PHE A 62 -38.00 -4.40 -23.51
CA PHE A 62 -38.79 -4.29 -24.71
C PHE A 62 -39.54 -5.58 -25.02
N GLY A 63 -39.00 -6.74 -24.71
CA GLY A 63 -39.72 -8.03 -24.77
C GLY A 63 -40.99 -8.04 -23.90
N GLN A 64 -40.96 -7.41 -22.71
CA GLN A 64 -42.14 -7.23 -21.86
C GLN A 64 -43.20 -6.31 -22.46
N MET A 65 -42.78 -5.36 -23.31
CA MET A 65 -43.68 -4.43 -24.01
C MET A 65 -44.25 -5.02 -25.30
N ASN A 66 -43.94 -6.27 -25.65
CA ASN A 66 -44.26 -6.91 -26.95
C ASN A 66 -43.73 -6.14 -28.18
N GLU A 67 -42.71 -5.34 -28.00
CA GLU A 67 -42.02 -4.61 -29.08
C GLU A 67 -40.78 -5.37 -29.49
N LYS A 68 -40.60 -5.60 -30.79
CA LYS A 68 -39.33 -6.10 -31.34
C LYS A 68 -38.41 -4.91 -31.61
N ILE A 69 -37.35 -4.81 -30.84
CA ILE A 69 -36.26 -3.88 -31.15
C ILE A 69 -35.41 -4.50 -32.26
N ASN A 70 -35.21 -3.73 -33.29
CA ASN A 70 -34.40 -4.14 -34.46
C ASN A 70 -33.16 -3.26 -34.56
N PHE A 71 -32.50 -2.90 -33.45
CA PHE A 71 -31.19 -2.27 -33.54
C PHE A 71 -30.16 -3.10 -32.76
N GLU A 72 -29.08 -3.35 -33.46
CA GLU A 72 -27.89 -3.94 -32.86
C GLU A 72 -27.21 -2.86 -32.02
N LEU A 73 -27.16 -3.07 -30.69
CA LEU A 73 -26.46 -2.16 -29.81
C LEU A 73 -24.96 -2.49 -29.86
N GLU A 74 -24.18 -1.54 -30.37
CA GLU A 74 -22.74 -1.68 -30.47
C GLU A 74 -22.01 -0.54 -29.73
N ASN A 75 -21.08 -0.88 -28.87
CA ASN A 75 -20.08 0.04 -28.33
C ASN A 75 -18.84 -0.01 -29.21
N ILE A 76 -18.56 1.08 -29.93
CA ILE A 76 -17.36 1.21 -30.74
C ILE A 76 -16.29 1.92 -29.93
N ASN A 77 -15.21 1.24 -29.65
CA ASN A 77 -14.06 1.81 -28.97
C ASN A 77 -12.89 1.94 -29.93
N VAL A 78 -12.39 3.17 -30.11
CA VAL A 78 -11.17 3.44 -30.87
C VAL A 78 -10.04 3.74 -29.91
N SER A 79 -8.95 3.01 -30.08
CA SER A 79 -7.77 3.13 -29.22
C SER A 79 -6.52 3.28 -30.08
N TYR A 80 -5.48 3.92 -29.55
CA TYR A 80 -4.19 3.96 -30.21
C TYR A 80 -3.02 3.80 -29.24
N ILE A 81 -1.92 3.34 -29.79
CA ILE A 81 -0.61 3.30 -29.17
C ILE A 81 0.38 3.85 -30.19
N LEU A 82 1.05 4.96 -29.83
CA LEU A 82 2.09 5.56 -30.65
C LEU A 82 3.38 5.60 -29.87
N PHE A 83 4.46 5.11 -30.42
CA PHE A 83 5.80 5.15 -29.86
C PHE A 83 6.64 6.20 -30.56
N TYR A 84 7.45 6.89 -29.77
CA TYR A 84 8.48 7.80 -30.25
C TYR A 84 9.82 7.48 -29.59
N PRO A 85 10.75 6.85 -30.31
CA PRO A 85 12.05 6.49 -29.75
C PRO A 85 13.01 7.69 -29.77
N ILE A 86 13.67 7.94 -28.63
CA ILE A 86 14.72 8.96 -28.49
C ILE A 86 15.95 8.30 -27.86
N LYS A 87 17.03 8.20 -28.59
CA LYS A 87 18.26 7.52 -28.18
C LYS A 87 17.98 6.11 -27.63
N GLU A 88 18.17 5.90 -26.32
CA GLU A 88 17.93 4.65 -25.60
C GLU A 88 16.50 4.53 -25.03
N SER A 89 15.71 5.60 -25.05
CA SER A 89 14.37 5.63 -24.47
C SER A 89 13.29 5.47 -25.55
N ILE A 90 12.17 4.86 -25.17
CA ILE A 90 10.96 4.75 -25.98
C ILE A 90 9.82 5.40 -25.22
N TYR A 91 9.25 6.47 -25.76
CA TYR A 91 8.07 7.11 -25.20
C TYR A 91 6.81 6.58 -25.87
N ALA A 92 5.81 6.21 -25.06
CA ALA A 92 4.53 5.74 -25.55
C ALA A 92 3.43 6.77 -25.25
N MET A 93 2.57 6.98 -26.23
CA MET A 93 1.33 7.76 -26.10
C MET A 93 0.16 6.85 -26.39
N THR A 94 -0.83 6.87 -25.53
CA THR A 94 -1.99 6.00 -25.63
C THR A 94 -3.29 6.77 -25.48
N ALA A 95 -4.35 6.26 -26.10
CA ALA A 95 -5.72 6.64 -25.79
C ALA A 95 -6.64 5.41 -25.83
N GLY A 96 -7.81 5.55 -25.23
CA GLY A 96 -8.74 4.44 -25.08
C GLY A 96 -8.12 3.32 -24.24
N PHE A 97 -8.26 2.08 -24.68
CA PHE A 97 -7.71 0.89 -24.02
C PHE A 97 -6.24 0.60 -24.36
N GLY A 98 -5.55 1.47 -25.10
CA GLY A 98 -4.16 1.26 -25.51
C GLY A 98 -3.18 1.12 -24.35
N ASN A 99 -3.44 1.76 -23.21
CA ASN A 99 -2.61 1.66 -22.02
C ASN A 99 -2.55 0.22 -21.44
N HIS A 100 -3.61 -0.56 -21.55
CA HIS A 100 -3.64 -1.94 -21.08
C HIS A 100 -2.67 -2.84 -21.85
N LEU A 101 -2.50 -2.60 -23.14
CA LEU A 101 -1.61 -3.39 -23.98
C LEU A 101 -0.13 -3.10 -23.74
N ILE A 102 0.20 -1.91 -23.21
CA ILE A 102 1.60 -1.54 -22.94
C ILE A 102 1.97 -1.65 -21.45
N LYS A 103 1.05 -2.05 -20.58
CA LYS A 103 1.24 -2.07 -19.11
C LYS A 103 2.51 -2.83 -18.66
N ASN A 104 2.87 -3.89 -19.39
CA ASN A 104 4.05 -4.71 -19.07
C ASN A 104 5.39 -4.11 -19.55
N TYR A 105 5.35 -3.06 -20.38
CA TYR A 105 6.53 -2.44 -20.97
C TYR A 105 6.85 -1.06 -20.37
N ILE A 106 5.92 -0.48 -19.61
CA ILE A 106 6.11 0.84 -19.03
C ILE A 106 7.01 0.80 -17.80
N GLU A 107 7.78 1.83 -17.58
CA GLU A 107 8.47 2.07 -16.32
C GLU A 107 7.47 2.58 -15.28
N ARG A 108 7.21 1.75 -14.25
CA ARG A 108 6.28 2.09 -13.16
C ARG A 108 6.72 3.38 -12.46
N SER A 109 5.75 4.19 -12.06
CA SER A 109 5.99 5.47 -11.38
C SER A 109 6.84 6.48 -12.18
N TRP A 110 7.03 6.27 -13.49
CA TRP A 110 7.87 7.13 -14.32
C TRP A 110 7.47 8.60 -14.21
N GLY A 111 6.18 8.94 -14.31
CA GLY A 111 5.73 10.33 -14.19
C GLY A 111 6.03 10.91 -12.80
N LEU A 112 5.93 10.12 -11.73
CA LEU A 112 6.29 10.56 -10.39
C LEU A 112 7.78 10.89 -10.28
N TYR A 113 8.65 10.19 -11.01
CA TYR A 113 10.09 10.45 -11.03
C TYR A 113 10.47 11.76 -11.75
N LEU A 114 9.58 12.30 -12.57
CA LEU A 114 9.79 13.62 -13.16
C LEU A 114 9.54 14.75 -12.15
N MET A 115 8.71 14.53 -11.13
CA MET A 115 8.30 15.57 -10.20
C MET A 115 9.47 16.32 -9.58
N PRO A 116 10.50 15.68 -8.94
CA PRO A 116 11.61 16.41 -8.33
C PRO A 116 12.52 17.12 -9.33
N LYS A 117 12.28 16.95 -10.62
CA LYS A 117 13.01 17.58 -11.73
C LYS A 117 12.22 18.69 -12.40
N ILE A 118 10.89 18.66 -12.25
CA ILE A 118 9.94 19.63 -12.82
C ILE A 118 9.69 20.79 -11.85
N LEU A 119 9.53 20.45 -10.57
CA LEU A 119 9.28 21.46 -9.55
C LEU A 119 10.60 22.13 -9.19
N GLY A 120 10.67 23.44 -9.34
CA GLY A 120 11.80 24.24 -8.93
C GLY A 120 11.93 24.38 -7.40
N ASP A 121 12.79 25.29 -6.95
CA ASP A 121 13.00 25.59 -5.52
C ASP A 121 11.72 26.10 -4.82
N ASP A 122 10.77 26.61 -5.58
CA ASP A 122 9.45 27.00 -5.10
C ASP A 122 8.60 25.73 -4.95
N GLU A 123 8.49 25.30 -3.74
CA GLU A 123 7.64 24.31 -3.12
C GLU A 123 6.42 23.96 -3.96
N GLY A 124 6.50 22.82 -4.66
CA GLY A 124 5.48 22.39 -5.58
C GLY A 124 4.09 22.29 -4.94
N VAL A 125 3.15 22.86 -5.64
CA VAL A 125 1.76 22.95 -5.21
C VAL A 125 1.02 21.70 -5.58
N ILE A 126 0.66 20.90 -4.59
CA ILE A 126 -0.09 19.65 -4.75
C ILE A 126 -1.59 19.94 -4.66
N ARG A 127 -2.34 19.47 -5.65
CA ARG A 127 -3.80 19.54 -5.72
C ARG A 127 -4.48 18.25 -5.29
N GLU A 128 -3.96 17.13 -5.74
CA GLU A 128 -4.49 15.81 -5.44
C GLU A 128 -3.35 14.84 -5.18
N VAL A 129 -3.56 13.96 -4.22
CA VAL A 129 -2.64 12.89 -3.86
C VAL A 129 -3.41 11.59 -3.82
N LYS A 130 -2.91 10.56 -4.52
CA LYS A 130 -3.26 9.17 -4.25
C LYS A 130 -2.03 8.46 -3.75
N GLU A 131 -2.15 7.85 -2.60
CA GLU A 131 -1.06 7.14 -1.94
C GLU A 131 -1.50 5.71 -1.60
N ASN A 132 -0.57 4.78 -1.67
CA ASN A 132 -0.74 3.45 -1.11
C ASN A 132 -0.03 3.43 0.25
N ASN A 133 -0.73 2.96 1.26
CA ASN A 133 -0.13 2.74 2.56
C ASN A 133 0.63 1.42 2.56
N LEU A 134 1.82 1.42 3.16
CA LEU A 134 2.67 0.24 3.26
C LEU A 134 2.19 -0.72 4.35
N TYR A 135 1.36 -0.23 5.28
CA TYR A 135 0.80 -1.00 6.39
C TYR A 135 -0.44 -0.28 6.97
N GLY A 136 -1.17 -0.98 7.84
CA GLY A 136 -2.41 -0.48 8.44
C GLY A 136 -3.66 -0.96 7.70
N ASN A 137 -4.85 -0.61 8.22
CA ASN A 137 -6.12 -1.11 7.68
C ASN A 137 -6.55 -0.41 6.38
N ALA A 138 -6.08 0.82 6.13
CA ALA A 138 -6.36 1.54 4.90
C ALA A 138 -5.21 1.35 3.91
N LEU A 139 -5.42 0.58 2.85
CA LEU A 139 -4.39 0.25 1.86
C LEU A 139 -4.16 1.35 0.83
N ALA A 140 -5.18 2.13 0.53
CA ALA A 140 -5.08 3.25 -0.41
C ALA A 140 -5.86 4.45 0.11
N VAL A 141 -5.32 5.66 -0.11
CA VAL A 141 -5.94 6.92 0.28
C VAL A 141 -5.93 7.88 -0.90
N SER A 142 -7.07 8.54 -1.16
CA SER A 142 -7.19 9.63 -2.14
C SER A 142 -7.58 10.91 -1.43
N LYS A 143 -6.81 11.98 -1.65
CA LYS A 143 -7.03 13.30 -1.06
C LYS A 143 -7.05 14.37 -2.13
N ALA A 144 -8.02 15.27 -2.06
CA ALA A 144 -8.05 16.49 -2.83
C ALA A 144 -7.86 17.68 -1.89
N ASN A 145 -6.90 18.55 -2.19
CA ASN A 145 -6.59 19.72 -1.37
C ASN A 145 -7.43 20.91 -1.82
N ARG A 146 -8.19 21.50 -0.89
CA ARG A 146 -8.96 22.73 -1.15
C ARG A 146 -8.03 23.91 -1.42
N TYR A 147 -6.94 23.98 -0.67
CA TYR A 147 -5.86 24.95 -0.82
C TYR A 147 -4.59 24.23 -1.24
N THR A 148 -3.68 24.97 -1.83
CA THR A 148 -2.39 24.47 -2.25
C THR A 148 -1.59 23.99 -1.04
N THR A 149 -1.20 22.75 -1.04
CA THR A 149 -0.39 22.13 0.00
C THR A 149 1.01 21.85 -0.55
N ASN A 150 2.02 22.15 0.26
CA ASN A 150 3.39 21.82 -0.07
C ASN A 150 3.63 20.30 0.07
N LEU A 151 4.42 19.73 -0.84
CA LEU A 151 4.84 18.33 -0.79
C LEU A 151 5.48 17.94 0.55
N LEU A 152 6.21 18.86 1.20
CA LEU A 152 6.85 18.59 2.48
C LEU A 152 5.84 18.26 3.59
N PHE A 153 4.64 18.84 3.55
CA PHE A 153 3.56 18.54 4.51
C PHE A 153 2.80 17.26 4.19
N GLU A 154 2.85 16.79 2.92
CA GLU A 154 2.22 15.53 2.51
C GLU A 154 3.14 14.31 2.68
N LYS A 155 4.42 14.51 3.03
CA LYS A 155 5.35 13.40 3.27
C LYS A 155 4.93 12.61 4.48
N LYS A 156 4.45 11.40 4.23
CA LYS A 156 4.19 10.40 5.26
C LYS A 156 5.23 9.29 5.19
N MET A 157 5.69 8.87 6.35
CA MET A 157 6.62 7.74 6.42
C MET A 157 5.98 6.41 6.00
N SER A 158 4.64 6.33 6.00
CA SER A 158 3.87 5.11 5.76
C SER A 158 3.32 4.94 4.36
N ALA A 159 3.60 5.86 3.44
CA ALA A 159 2.95 5.88 2.15
C ALA A 159 3.92 5.99 0.98
N VAL A 160 3.54 5.35 -0.13
CA VAL A 160 4.16 5.53 -1.44
C VAL A 160 3.16 6.25 -2.33
N PHE A 161 3.58 7.35 -2.94
CA PHE A 161 2.74 8.07 -3.88
C PHE A 161 2.44 7.20 -5.10
N LYS A 162 1.16 7.07 -5.44
CA LYS A 162 0.67 6.40 -6.64
C LYS A 162 0.34 7.41 -7.75
N GLU A 163 -0.22 8.55 -7.37
CA GLU A 163 -0.64 9.59 -8.29
C GLU A 163 -0.57 10.95 -7.60
N LEU A 164 -0.03 11.94 -8.30
CA LEU A 164 0.07 13.33 -7.85
C LEU A 164 -0.44 14.27 -8.92
N SER A 165 -1.38 15.15 -8.56
CA SER A 165 -1.76 16.29 -9.38
C SER A 165 -1.05 17.54 -8.85
N ILE A 166 -0.11 18.08 -9.62
CA ILE A 166 0.72 19.21 -9.23
C ILE A 166 0.47 20.41 -10.13
N GLU A 167 0.57 21.63 -9.57
CA GLU A 167 0.66 22.84 -10.37
C GLU A 167 2.11 23.03 -10.83
N VAL A 168 2.29 23.38 -12.08
CA VAL A 168 3.59 23.71 -12.67
C VAL A 168 3.70 25.21 -12.90
N ASP A 169 4.91 25.73 -12.86
CA ASP A 169 5.19 27.11 -13.21
C ASP A 169 5.00 27.38 -14.71
N ASP A 170 5.08 28.66 -15.09
CA ASP A 170 4.85 29.06 -16.48
C ASP A 170 5.95 28.55 -17.43
N GLU A 171 7.19 28.39 -16.94
CA GLU A 171 8.31 27.87 -17.72
C GLU A 171 8.08 26.39 -18.06
N VAL A 172 7.76 25.57 -17.09
CA VAL A 172 7.44 24.14 -17.28
C VAL A 172 6.17 23.97 -18.11
N ALA A 173 5.16 24.82 -17.89
CA ALA A 173 3.93 24.80 -18.70
C ALA A 173 4.21 25.16 -20.17
N GLU A 174 5.16 26.04 -20.45
CA GLU A 174 5.58 26.39 -21.81
C GLU A 174 6.37 25.25 -22.47
N ILE A 175 7.29 24.60 -21.74
CA ILE A 175 8.01 23.40 -22.17
C ILE A 175 7.04 22.28 -22.57
N PHE A 176 6.02 22.04 -21.78
CA PHE A 176 5.01 21.00 -22.08
C PHE A 176 3.97 21.45 -23.12
N GLY A 177 4.05 22.68 -23.62
CA GLY A 177 3.10 23.20 -24.60
C GLY A 177 1.68 23.39 -24.06
N ILE A 178 1.50 23.47 -22.74
CA ILE A 178 0.23 23.60 -22.04
C ILE A 178 0.01 24.99 -21.42
N SER A 179 0.91 25.91 -21.61
CA SER A 179 0.81 27.29 -21.14
C SER A 179 -0.49 27.96 -21.64
N ASP A 180 -1.19 28.63 -20.72
CA ASP A 180 -2.40 29.40 -21.03
C ASP A 180 -2.34 30.78 -20.37
N LYS A 181 -1.71 31.71 -21.09
CA LYS A 181 -1.49 33.10 -20.62
C LYS A 181 -2.78 33.88 -20.30
N LYS A 182 -3.95 33.32 -20.67
CA LYS A 182 -5.27 33.94 -20.40
C LYS A 182 -5.87 33.51 -19.06
N LYS A 183 -5.37 32.44 -18.45
CA LYS A 183 -5.90 31.93 -17.18
C LYS A 183 -5.12 32.46 -15.99
N LYS A 184 -5.86 32.95 -14.98
CA LYS A 184 -5.28 33.35 -13.67
C LYS A 184 -4.79 32.17 -12.83
N ARG A 185 -5.13 30.92 -13.19
CA ARG A 185 -4.71 29.70 -12.46
C ARG A 185 -3.51 29.05 -13.14
N LYS A 186 -2.54 28.63 -12.36
CA LYS A 186 -1.44 27.80 -12.83
C LYS A 186 -1.97 26.50 -13.45
N THR A 187 -1.29 26.03 -14.45
CA THR A 187 -1.64 24.75 -15.14
C THR A 187 -1.24 23.58 -14.27
N SER A 188 -2.09 22.56 -14.20
CA SER A 188 -1.78 21.34 -13.46
C SER A 188 -1.46 20.18 -14.38
N VAL A 189 -0.55 19.32 -13.95
CA VAL A 189 -0.21 18.05 -14.58
C VAL A 189 -0.48 16.91 -13.61
N LEU A 190 -0.81 15.72 -14.16
CA LEU A 190 -1.04 14.52 -13.38
C LEU A 190 0.11 13.56 -13.61
N LEU A 191 0.79 13.19 -12.53
CA LEU A 191 1.95 12.32 -12.48
C LEU A 191 1.58 10.99 -11.84
N LYS A 192 1.82 9.90 -12.55
CA LYS A 192 1.64 8.52 -12.10
C LYS A 192 2.64 7.62 -12.84
N ASP A 193 2.26 6.41 -13.26
CA ASP A 193 3.05 5.61 -14.22
C ASP A 193 3.22 6.34 -15.58
N SER A 194 2.51 7.43 -15.77
CA SER A 194 2.53 8.28 -16.96
C SER A 194 2.46 9.77 -16.58
N LEU A 195 2.80 10.63 -17.51
CA LEU A 195 2.57 12.08 -17.44
C LEU A 195 1.30 12.41 -18.23
N ASN A 196 0.27 12.95 -17.54
CA ASN A 196 -0.94 13.41 -18.19
C ASN A 196 -1.01 14.95 -18.11
N LEU A 197 -0.94 15.58 -19.27
CA LEU A 197 -0.89 17.04 -19.38
C LEU A 197 -2.27 17.70 -19.33
N ARG A 198 -3.36 16.91 -19.25
CA ARG A 198 -4.76 17.38 -19.16
C ARG A 198 -5.14 18.42 -20.24
N LYS A 199 -4.41 18.45 -21.36
CA LYS A 199 -4.63 19.35 -22.49
C LYS A 199 -4.23 18.69 -23.80
N SER A 200 -4.96 18.95 -24.87
CA SER A 200 -4.59 18.49 -26.21
C SER A 200 -3.35 19.22 -26.69
N ILE A 201 -2.38 18.47 -27.18
CA ILE A 201 -1.15 18.99 -27.78
C ILE A 201 -1.19 18.70 -29.28
N ASP A 202 -0.83 19.70 -30.10
CA ASP A 202 -0.64 19.47 -31.52
C ASP A 202 0.49 18.45 -31.76
N ILE A 203 0.25 17.45 -32.60
CA ILE A 203 1.21 16.39 -32.91
C ILE A 203 2.55 16.95 -33.42
N LYS A 204 2.54 18.09 -34.11
CA LYS A 204 3.76 18.77 -34.56
C LYS A 204 4.63 19.29 -33.43
N LYS A 205 4.01 19.68 -32.31
CA LYS A 205 4.69 20.15 -31.10
C LYS A 205 5.12 18.98 -30.21
N LEU A 206 4.48 17.82 -30.36
CA LEU A 206 4.69 16.68 -29.49
C LEU A 206 6.14 16.16 -29.50
N LYS A 207 6.80 16.19 -30.67
CA LYS A 207 8.24 15.85 -30.77
C LYS A 207 9.11 16.74 -29.91
N THR A 208 8.85 18.04 -29.93
CA THR A 208 9.58 19.00 -29.11
C THR A 208 9.34 18.72 -27.62
N VAL A 209 8.08 18.53 -27.23
CA VAL A 209 7.72 18.20 -25.85
C VAL A 209 8.41 16.92 -25.38
N LEU A 210 8.42 15.85 -26.16
CA LEU A 210 9.09 14.59 -25.82
C LEU A 210 10.62 14.75 -25.71
N SER A 211 11.23 15.59 -26.58
CA SER A 211 12.66 15.89 -26.48
C SER A 211 12.99 16.67 -25.21
N GLU A 212 12.15 17.61 -24.82
CA GLU A 212 12.32 18.36 -23.55
C GLU A 212 12.12 17.46 -22.32
N ILE A 213 11.14 16.55 -22.36
CA ILE A 213 10.95 15.56 -21.30
C ILE A 213 12.20 14.68 -21.16
N TYR A 214 12.79 14.22 -22.27
CA TYR A 214 14.04 13.47 -22.25
C TYR A 214 15.19 14.23 -21.60
N GLU A 215 15.31 15.54 -21.84
CA GLU A 215 16.33 16.37 -21.19
C GLU A 215 16.01 16.62 -19.70
N ILE A 216 14.72 16.76 -19.33
CA ILE A 216 14.27 16.84 -17.93
C ILE A 216 14.64 15.57 -17.16
N GLU A 217 14.44 14.38 -17.74
CA GLU A 217 14.80 13.11 -17.10
C GLU A 217 16.28 13.02 -16.68
N LYS A 218 17.16 13.72 -17.39
CA LYS A 218 18.60 13.75 -17.09
C LYS A 218 19.02 14.74 -16.02
N LYS A 219 18.13 15.66 -15.66
CA LYS A 219 18.41 16.60 -14.57
C LYS A 219 18.56 15.82 -13.27
N LYS A 220 19.36 16.35 -12.35
CA LYS A 220 19.45 15.81 -10.98
C LYS A 220 18.15 16.11 -10.23
N ASP A 221 17.75 15.18 -9.37
CA ASP A 221 16.63 15.41 -8.46
C ASP A 221 16.98 16.58 -7.52
N GLN A 222 16.11 17.57 -7.44
CA GLN A 222 16.30 18.75 -6.58
C GLN A 222 15.94 18.42 -5.13
N TYR A 223 15.02 17.47 -4.90
CA TYR A 223 14.64 16.98 -3.57
C TYR A 223 14.19 15.52 -3.63
N SER A 224 14.02 14.90 -2.46
CA SER A 224 13.53 13.53 -2.37
C SER A 224 12.01 13.49 -2.20
N MET A 225 11.34 12.68 -3.00
CA MET A 225 9.88 12.54 -2.99
C MET A 225 9.31 11.83 -1.77
N GLY A 226 10.08 11.01 -1.07
CA GLY A 226 9.58 10.22 0.05
C GLY A 226 10.67 9.42 0.74
N TYR A 227 10.25 8.76 1.80
CA TYR A 227 11.14 7.88 2.58
C TYR A 227 11.45 6.59 1.85
N PHE A 228 10.53 6.13 0.97
CA PHE A 228 10.68 4.92 0.16
C PHE A 228 10.88 5.27 -1.30
N LEU A 229 11.88 4.67 -1.90
CA LEU A 229 12.21 4.80 -3.32
C LEU A 229 12.20 3.42 -3.98
N SER A 230 11.95 3.38 -5.29
CA SER A 230 12.15 2.14 -6.05
C SER A 230 13.54 1.57 -5.80
N ALA A 231 13.61 0.26 -5.59
CA ALA A 231 14.86 -0.46 -5.35
C ALA A 231 15.91 -0.17 -6.44
N LYS A 232 15.48 -0.05 -7.69
CA LYS A 232 16.32 0.30 -8.85
C LYS A 232 17.03 1.65 -8.65
N LYS A 233 16.35 2.66 -8.07
CA LYS A 233 16.93 3.99 -7.82
C LYS A 233 18.01 4.00 -6.75
N ILE A 234 17.92 3.10 -5.78
CA ILE A 234 18.90 3.00 -4.70
C ILE A 234 19.95 1.90 -4.94
N GLY A 235 19.94 1.30 -6.15
CA GLY A 235 20.94 0.34 -6.57
C GLY A 235 20.74 -1.07 -6.00
N ILE A 236 19.55 -1.40 -5.47
CA ILE A 236 19.21 -2.75 -5.02
C ILE A 236 18.62 -3.54 -6.19
N SER A 237 19.15 -4.73 -6.45
CA SER A 237 18.68 -5.60 -7.52
C SER A 237 17.32 -6.22 -7.18
N ASN A 238 16.35 -6.13 -8.09
CA ASN A 238 15.08 -6.83 -7.97
C ASN A 238 15.25 -8.36 -7.86
N ALA A 239 16.30 -8.92 -8.47
CA ALA A 239 16.61 -10.35 -8.36
C ALA A 239 16.95 -10.73 -6.91
N ASN A 240 17.79 -9.95 -6.24
CA ASN A 240 18.16 -10.21 -4.85
C ASN A 240 16.95 -10.06 -3.89
N LEU A 241 16.06 -9.11 -4.16
CA LEU A 241 14.83 -8.94 -3.38
C LEU A 241 13.84 -10.07 -3.62
N PHE A 242 13.79 -10.59 -4.84
CA PHE A 242 13.01 -11.78 -5.14
C PHE A 242 13.57 -13.04 -4.46
N GLU A 243 14.89 -13.19 -4.35
CA GLU A 243 15.51 -14.24 -3.55
C GLU A 243 15.16 -14.12 -2.07
N ALA A 244 15.17 -12.91 -1.51
CA ALA A 244 14.73 -12.68 -0.13
C ALA A 244 13.24 -13.04 0.09
N LEU A 245 12.37 -12.75 -0.88
CA LEU A 245 10.96 -13.21 -0.86
C LEU A 245 10.88 -14.75 -0.84
N GLN A 246 11.65 -15.43 -1.68
CA GLN A 246 11.67 -16.89 -1.70
C GLN A 246 12.14 -17.48 -0.36
N GLU A 247 13.14 -16.85 0.28
CA GLU A 247 13.58 -17.26 1.62
C GLU A 247 12.47 -17.08 2.68
N CYS A 248 11.74 -15.97 2.66
CA CYS A 248 10.57 -15.78 3.53
C CYS A 248 9.52 -16.89 3.34
N ILE A 249 9.23 -17.28 2.09
CA ILE A 249 8.27 -18.35 1.77
C ILE A 249 8.78 -19.71 2.31
N ILE A 250 10.05 -20.05 2.05
CA ILE A 250 10.66 -21.30 2.51
C ILE A 250 10.70 -21.38 4.05
N ASN A 251 10.95 -20.25 4.72
CA ASN A 251 10.99 -20.16 6.17
C ASN A 251 9.60 -20.02 6.81
N ASN A 252 8.52 -20.11 6.02
CA ASN A 252 7.14 -19.96 6.49
C ASN A 252 6.82 -18.60 7.16
N GLU A 253 7.49 -17.52 6.70
CA GLU A 253 7.25 -16.15 7.17
C GLU A 253 6.15 -15.47 6.34
N LEU A 254 4.99 -16.13 6.20
CA LEU A 254 3.93 -15.79 5.23
C LEU A 254 3.05 -14.63 5.69
N ASP A 255 2.96 -14.38 6.97
CA ASP A 255 2.20 -13.29 7.60
C ASP A 255 2.67 -11.89 7.21
N LYS A 256 3.87 -11.78 6.62
CA LYS A 256 4.40 -10.54 6.06
C LYS A 256 3.76 -10.13 4.73
N PHE A 257 2.95 -11.02 4.12
CA PHE A 257 2.44 -10.87 2.77
C PHE A 257 0.93 -11.03 2.71
N VAL A 258 0.29 -10.26 1.82
CA VAL A 258 -1.13 -10.36 1.51
C VAL A 258 -1.35 -10.35 0.01
N LEU A 259 -2.34 -11.11 -0.47
CA LEU A 259 -2.81 -11.05 -1.84
C LEU A 259 -3.91 -9.97 -1.93
N ILE A 260 -3.77 -9.01 -2.84
CA ILE A 260 -4.70 -7.88 -2.96
C ILE A 260 -5.07 -7.60 -4.41
N GLY A 261 -4.30 -8.13 -5.36
CA GLY A 261 -4.41 -7.70 -6.75
C GLY A 261 -3.86 -6.27 -6.98
N ASP A 262 -4.09 -5.74 -8.16
CA ASP A 262 -3.71 -4.37 -8.52
C ASP A 262 -4.84 -3.35 -8.30
N ASP A 263 -6.04 -3.81 -7.97
CA ASP A 263 -7.22 -3.02 -7.62
C ASP A 263 -7.89 -3.61 -6.38
N TYR A 264 -7.67 -2.97 -5.25
CA TYR A 264 -8.16 -3.42 -3.95
C TYR A 264 -9.69 -3.53 -3.90
N GLN A 265 -10.42 -2.57 -4.49
CA GLN A 265 -11.86 -2.59 -4.48
C GLN A 265 -12.40 -3.80 -5.23
N LYS A 266 -11.90 -4.04 -6.44
CA LYS A 266 -12.27 -5.19 -7.26
C LYS A 266 -11.83 -6.53 -6.66
N TYR A 267 -10.83 -6.53 -5.79
CA TYR A 267 -10.36 -7.75 -5.14
C TYR A 267 -11.10 -8.04 -3.83
N CYS A 268 -11.22 -7.06 -2.93
CA CYS A 268 -11.72 -7.29 -1.57
C CYS A 268 -13.18 -6.92 -1.36
N VAL A 269 -13.76 -6.06 -2.23
CA VAL A 269 -15.10 -5.49 -1.98
C VAL A 269 -16.12 -6.00 -2.97
N ASP A 270 -15.79 -5.92 -4.26
CA ASP A 270 -16.75 -6.20 -5.34
C ASP A 270 -16.73 -7.67 -5.80
N ALA A 271 -15.67 -8.43 -5.48
CA ALA A 271 -15.50 -9.82 -5.91
C ALA A 271 -16.32 -10.79 -5.08
N GLU A 272 -16.93 -11.77 -5.77
CA GLU A 272 -17.61 -12.91 -5.16
C GLU A 272 -16.97 -14.25 -5.53
N GLU A 273 -16.11 -14.28 -6.54
CA GLU A 273 -15.35 -15.48 -6.93
C GLU A 273 -13.88 -15.13 -7.15
N TYR A 274 -12.98 -15.93 -6.59
CA TYR A 274 -11.53 -15.82 -6.70
C TYR A 274 -11.00 -17.07 -7.39
N ILE A 275 -10.24 -16.91 -8.48
CA ILE A 275 -9.73 -18.02 -9.27
C ILE A 275 -8.24 -17.90 -9.43
N ILE A 276 -7.50 -18.97 -9.12
CA ILE A 276 -6.08 -19.10 -9.42
C ILE A 276 -5.91 -20.04 -10.60
N THR A 277 -5.16 -19.58 -11.57
CA THR A 277 -4.84 -20.32 -12.81
C THR A 277 -3.34 -20.62 -12.81
N ASP A 278 -2.96 -21.86 -13.10
CA ASP A 278 -1.57 -22.31 -13.18
C ASP A 278 -0.82 -21.81 -14.44
N GLU A 279 0.41 -22.25 -14.63
CA GLU A 279 1.24 -21.89 -15.78
C GLU A 279 0.73 -22.44 -17.12
N THR A 280 -0.18 -23.42 -17.11
CA THR A 280 -0.79 -24.01 -18.31
C THR A 280 -2.07 -23.28 -18.73
N GLY A 281 -2.59 -22.40 -17.87
CA GLY A 281 -3.86 -21.73 -18.05
C GLY A 281 -5.06 -22.50 -17.47
N THR A 282 -4.79 -23.52 -16.66
CA THR A 282 -5.84 -24.31 -16.00
C THR A 282 -6.20 -23.71 -14.66
N ASP A 283 -7.50 -23.54 -14.39
CA ASP A 283 -8.00 -23.11 -13.08
C ASP A 283 -7.74 -24.21 -12.06
N CYS A 284 -6.86 -23.95 -11.10
CA CYS A 284 -6.40 -24.94 -10.13
C CYS A 284 -6.93 -24.72 -8.71
N TYR A 285 -7.37 -23.51 -8.41
CA TYR A 285 -7.96 -23.17 -7.10
C TYR A 285 -9.05 -22.12 -7.27
N THR A 286 -10.20 -22.34 -6.62
CA THR A 286 -11.35 -21.42 -6.63
C THR A 286 -11.89 -21.23 -5.23
N SER A 287 -12.27 -20.00 -4.88
CA SER A 287 -12.82 -19.63 -3.56
C SER A 287 -13.91 -18.57 -3.71
N ASP A 288 -14.88 -18.57 -2.81
CA ASP A 288 -15.92 -17.55 -2.64
C ASP A 288 -15.54 -16.46 -1.60
N VAL A 289 -14.35 -16.58 -1.02
CA VAL A 289 -13.78 -15.60 -0.09
C VAL A 289 -12.37 -15.20 -0.55
N PRO A 290 -11.87 -14.02 -0.17
CA PRO A 290 -10.52 -13.59 -0.53
C PRO A 290 -9.47 -14.63 -0.14
N ILE A 291 -8.70 -15.10 -1.13
CA ILE A 291 -7.64 -16.08 -0.93
C ILE A 291 -6.47 -15.38 -0.20
N THR A 292 -6.06 -15.92 0.93
CA THR A 292 -4.88 -15.45 1.63
C THR A 292 -3.59 -16.00 1.00
N PHE A 293 -2.48 -15.28 1.15
CA PHE A 293 -1.20 -15.78 0.66
C PHE A 293 -0.77 -17.08 1.35
N LYS A 294 -1.15 -17.23 2.62
CA LYS A 294 -0.88 -18.44 3.39
C LYS A 294 -1.62 -19.64 2.81
N GLU A 295 -2.92 -19.53 2.54
CA GLU A 295 -3.73 -20.60 1.91
C GLU A 295 -3.16 -21.00 0.55
N LEU A 296 -2.73 -20.03 -0.27
CA LEU A 296 -2.08 -20.33 -1.53
C LEU A 296 -0.79 -21.16 -1.33
N ILE A 297 0.07 -20.77 -0.39
CA ILE A 297 1.32 -21.49 -0.14
C ILE A 297 1.04 -22.89 0.44
N GLU A 298 0.08 -23.04 1.34
CA GLU A 298 -0.37 -24.33 1.85
C GLU A 298 -0.86 -25.23 0.71
N PHE A 299 -1.74 -24.74 -0.15
CA PHE A 299 -2.25 -25.46 -1.32
C PHE A 299 -1.13 -25.95 -2.24
N ILE A 300 -0.18 -25.08 -2.65
CA ILE A 300 0.90 -25.51 -3.56
C ILE A 300 1.92 -26.43 -2.91
N SER A 301 1.99 -26.46 -1.58
CA SER A 301 2.92 -27.32 -0.83
C SER A 301 2.38 -28.73 -0.57
N GLU A 302 1.08 -28.98 -0.77
CA GLU A 302 0.48 -30.32 -0.62
C GLU A 302 1.05 -31.31 -1.63
N ASP A 303 1.25 -30.89 -2.87
CA ASP A 303 1.67 -31.77 -3.97
C ASP A 303 3.16 -31.69 -4.31
N LYS A 304 3.85 -30.60 -3.94
CA LYS A 304 5.24 -30.36 -4.33
C LYS A 304 6.06 -29.68 -3.24
N GLU A 305 7.32 -30.08 -3.10
CA GLU A 305 8.28 -29.39 -2.25
C GLU A 305 8.53 -27.96 -2.74
N LEU A 306 8.53 -27.00 -1.81
CA LEU A 306 8.74 -25.57 -2.08
C LEU A 306 10.21 -25.29 -2.42
N SER A 307 10.63 -25.64 -3.62
CA SER A 307 11.94 -25.24 -4.14
C SER A 307 11.91 -23.79 -4.67
N ARG A 308 13.07 -23.10 -4.66
CA ARG A 308 13.19 -21.74 -5.22
C ARG A 308 12.69 -21.66 -6.68
N ASN A 309 12.97 -22.71 -7.47
CA ASN A 309 12.53 -22.75 -8.87
C ASN A 309 11.01 -22.84 -8.98
N TYR A 310 10.38 -23.72 -8.18
CA TYR A 310 8.93 -23.86 -8.16
C TYR A 310 8.23 -22.59 -7.67
N ILE A 311 8.73 -21.97 -6.59
CA ILE A 311 8.23 -20.67 -6.12
C ILE A 311 8.34 -19.61 -7.23
N SER A 312 9.43 -19.60 -8.00
CA SER A 312 9.59 -18.67 -9.12
C SER A 312 8.54 -18.87 -10.21
N ILE A 313 8.17 -20.12 -10.52
CA ILE A 313 7.10 -20.43 -11.48
C ILE A 313 5.77 -19.93 -10.95
N VAL A 314 5.40 -20.29 -9.72
CA VAL A 314 4.14 -19.85 -9.10
C VAL A 314 4.05 -18.32 -9.07
N MET A 315 5.05 -17.63 -8.57
CA MET A 315 5.01 -16.17 -8.44
C MET A 315 4.88 -15.47 -9.80
N LYS A 316 5.59 -15.94 -10.84
CA LYS A 316 5.69 -15.21 -12.12
C LYS A 316 4.69 -15.66 -13.18
N LYS A 317 4.28 -16.93 -13.16
CA LYS A 317 3.44 -17.51 -14.22
C LYS A 317 2.00 -17.81 -13.79
N TRP A 318 1.79 -18.19 -12.53
CA TRP A 318 0.44 -18.37 -12.02
C TRP A 318 -0.25 -17.02 -11.91
N LYS A 319 -1.57 -17.01 -12.12
CA LYS A 319 -2.36 -15.80 -12.16
C LYS A 319 -3.55 -15.91 -11.20
N ILE A 320 -3.97 -14.77 -10.69
CA ILE A 320 -5.20 -14.63 -9.94
C ILE A 320 -6.13 -13.66 -10.68
N GLN A 321 -7.41 -14.00 -10.70
CA GLN A 321 -8.49 -13.18 -11.23
C GLN A 321 -9.69 -13.21 -10.29
N THR A 322 -10.58 -12.25 -10.43
CA THR A 322 -11.83 -12.20 -9.68
C THR A 322 -13.02 -11.98 -10.59
N LYS A 323 -14.19 -12.47 -10.17
CA LYS A 323 -15.46 -12.29 -10.86
C LYS A 323 -16.52 -11.75 -9.91
N ASP A 324 -17.54 -11.11 -10.47
CA ASP A 324 -18.76 -10.71 -9.75
C ASP A 324 -19.79 -11.85 -9.69
N SER A 325 -20.92 -11.60 -8.99
CA SER A 325 -22.05 -12.53 -8.87
C SER A 325 -22.69 -12.97 -10.21
N SER A 326 -22.44 -12.22 -11.27
CA SER A 326 -22.92 -12.53 -12.61
C SER A 326 -21.89 -13.31 -13.44
N GLY A 327 -20.72 -13.62 -12.88
CA GLY A 327 -19.62 -14.29 -13.57
C GLY A 327 -18.76 -13.39 -14.47
N ASN A 328 -18.97 -12.06 -14.43
CA ASN A 328 -18.14 -11.13 -15.19
C ASN A 328 -16.78 -10.93 -14.51
N THR A 329 -15.73 -10.88 -15.31
CA THR A 329 -14.37 -10.62 -14.81
C THR A 329 -14.24 -9.19 -14.28
N LEU A 330 -14.00 -9.04 -12.99
CA LEU A 330 -13.71 -7.75 -12.33
C LEU A 330 -12.23 -7.41 -12.39
N LEU A 331 -11.41 -8.32 -11.91
CA LEU A 331 -9.95 -8.23 -11.98
C LEU A 331 -9.45 -9.17 -13.06
N PHE A 332 -8.84 -8.62 -14.10
CA PHE A 332 -8.22 -9.43 -15.16
C PHE A 332 -7.06 -10.26 -14.60
N PRO A 333 -6.74 -11.42 -15.20
CA PRO A 333 -5.67 -12.29 -14.75
C PRO A 333 -4.35 -11.53 -14.56
N VAL A 334 -3.85 -11.50 -13.32
CA VAL A 334 -2.60 -10.86 -12.92
C VAL A 334 -1.71 -11.89 -12.23
N SER A 335 -0.38 -11.84 -12.48
CA SER A 335 0.54 -12.78 -11.83
C SER A 335 0.47 -12.67 -10.31
N ILE A 336 0.68 -13.80 -9.60
CA ILE A 336 0.71 -13.82 -8.13
C ILE A 336 1.71 -12.78 -7.61
N PHE A 337 2.88 -12.63 -8.23
CA PHE A 337 3.87 -11.63 -7.85
C PHE A 337 3.34 -10.19 -7.94
N ASN A 338 2.55 -9.87 -8.98
CA ASN A 338 1.95 -8.55 -9.11
C ASN A 338 0.75 -8.32 -8.18
N ALA A 339 0.07 -9.39 -7.78
CA ALA A 339 -1.03 -9.35 -6.83
C ALA A 339 -0.56 -9.31 -5.37
N LEU A 340 0.71 -9.68 -5.11
CA LEU A 340 1.29 -9.77 -3.78
C LEU A 340 1.72 -8.40 -3.28
N GLN A 341 1.36 -8.09 -2.04
CA GLN A 341 1.86 -6.97 -1.27
C GLN A 341 2.49 -7.47 0.02
N GLY A 342 3.63 -6.92 0.41
CA GLY A 342 4.31 -7.30 1.63
C GLY A 342 5.70 -6.70 1.72
N PHE A 343 6.51 -7.18 2.65
CA PHE A 343 7.85 -6.65 2.83
C PHE A 343 8.88 -7.73 3.15
N VAL A 344 10.13 -7.43 2.81
CA VAL A 344 11.31 -8.18 3.22
C VAL A 344 12.32 -7.23 3.87
N GLU A 345 13.15 -7.74 4.76
CA GLU A 345 14.30 -7.01 5.30
C GLU A 345 15.56 -7.46 4.53
N PHE A 346 16.20 -6.53 3.82
CA PHE A 346 17.28 -6.84 2.90
C PHE A 346 18.67 -6.46 3.44
N GLY A 347 19.61 -7.34 3.26
CA GLY A 347 21.03 -7.15 3.60
C GLY A 347 21.35 -7.17 5.09
N GLU A 348 22.61 -6.94 5.44
CA GLU A 348 23.07 -6.93 6.84
C GLU A 348 22.43 -5.82 7.68
N GLN A 349 22.09 -4.71 7.04
CA GLN A 349 21.43 -3.55 7.66
C GLN A 349 19.91 -3.73 7.80
N ARG A 350 19.34 -4.85 7.33
CA ARG A 350 17.91 -5.13 7.37
C ARG A 350 17.06 -3.97 6.85
N ILE A 351 17.42 -3.46 5.68
CA ILE A 351 16.67 -2.37 5.03
C ILE A 351 15.28 -2.89 4.66
N PRO A 352 14.19 -2.26 5.13
CA PRO A 352 12.85 -2.68 4.74
C PRO A 352 12.59 -2.35 3.27
N CYS A 353 12.21 -3.37 2.51
CA CYS A 353 11.87 -3.29 1.11
C CYS A 353 10.46 -3.87 0.92
N PHE A 354 9.53 -3.04 0.44
CA PHE A 354 8.13 -3.38 0.24
C PHE A 354 7.87 -3.77 -1.20
N LEU A 355 7.24 -4.92 -1.39
CA LEU A 355 6.67 -5.33 -2.67
C LEU A 355 5.25 -4.79 -2.79
N MET A 356 4.96 -4.14 -3.90
CA MET A 356 3.65 -3.59 -4.20
C MET A 356 3.43 -3.56 -5.71
N GLN A 357 2.41 -4.21 -6.20
CA GLN A 357 2.08 -4.29 -7.64
C GLN A 357 3.27 -4.72 -8.51
N GLY A 358 4.07 -5.68 -8.03
CA GLY A 358 5.25 -6.19 -8.73
C GLY A 358 6.50 -5.31 -8.69
N GLU A 359 6.45 -4.17 -7.97
CA GLU A 359 7.59 -3.26 -7.80
C GLU A 359 8.07 -3.24 -6.35
N TRP A 360 9.39 -3.09 -6.18
CA TRP A 360 10.03 -2.98 -4.88
C TRP A 360 10.33 -1.54 -4.51
N TYR A 361 9.90 -1.14 -3.32
CA TYR A 361 10.14 0.17 -2.71
C TYR A 361 10.93 -0.03 -1.43
N CYS A 362 12.15 0.48 -1.37
CA CYS A 362 13.02 0.29 -0.21
C CYS A 362 13.25 1.62 0.50
N LEU A 363 13.48 1.56 1.81
CA LEU A 363 13.77 2.74 2.61
C LEU A 363 15.03 3.43 2.05
N ASN A 364 14.90 4.72 1.81
CA ASN A 364 16.01 5.53 1.31
C ASN A 364 17.09 5.65 2.40
N ILE A 365 18.32 5.25 2.07
CA ILE A 365 19.47 5.24 2.98
C ILE A 365 19.69 6.61 3.64
N ARG A 366 19.40 7.71 2.95
CA ARG A 366 19.49 9.07 3.51
C ARG A 366 18.58 9.32 4.71
N TYR A 367 17.53 8.53 4.86
CA TYR A 367 16.58 8.65 5.98
C TYR A 367 16.89 7.71 7.14
N ILE A 368 17.81 6.77 6.96
CA ILE A 368 18.19 5.85 8.04
C ILE A 368 18.78 6.62 9.24
N SER A 369 19.67 7.58 8.99
CA SER A 369 20.25 8.42 10.05
C SER A 369 19.19 9.28 10.74
N ILE A 370 18.27 9.85 9.97
CA ILE A 370 17.16 10.66 10.52
C ILE A 370 16.26 9.77 11.39
N LEU A 371 15.95 8.58 10.94
CA LEU A 371 15.15 7.62 11.69
C LEU A 371 15.85 7.19 13.00
N ASP A 372 17.14 6.92 12.94
CA ASP A 372 17.93 6.58 14.14
C ASP A 372 17.96 7.74 15.14
N GLU A 373 18.09 8.98 14.68
CA GLU A 373 18.05 10.18 15.52
C GLU A 373 16.66 10.38 16.15
N GLU A 374 15.57 10.26 15.38
CA GLU A 374 14.20 10.37 15.91
C GLU A 374 13.89 9.25 16.91
N PHE A 375 14.28 8.02 16.60
CA PHE A 375 14.10 6.88 17.50
C PHE A 375 14.88 7.06 18.81
N LYS A 376 16.15 7.47 18.74
CA LYS A 376 16.98 7.77 19.90
C LYS A 376 16.37 8.89 20.74
N LYS A 377 15.99 10.00 20.12
CA LYS A 377 15.37 11.14 20.80
C LYS A 377 14.16 10.71 21.63
N ARG A 378 13.28 9.88 21.04
CA ARG A 378 12.11 9.35 21.74
C ARG A 378 12.47 8.47 22.94
N MET A 379 13.45 7.58 22.78
CA MET A 379 13.90 6.75 23.88
C MET A 379 14.44 7.59 25.04
N ASP A 380 15.23 8.62 24.73
CA ASP A 380 15.82 9.51 25.73
C ASP A 380 14.74 10.35 26.44
N GLU A 381 13.82 10.97 25.69
CA GLU A 381 12.72 11.79 26.23
C GLU A 381 11.76 11.00 27.14
N ASN A 382 11.50 9.74 26.82
CA ASN A 382 10.58 8.90 27.60
C ASN A 382 11.27 8.12 28.73
N SER A 383 12.59 8.14 28.83
CA SER A 383 13.34 7.26 29.72
C SER A 383 12.96 7.41 31.21
N GLU A 384 12.84 8.64 31.70
CA GLU A 384 12.46 8.93 33.09
C GLU A 384 11.02 8.50 33.38
N LEU A 385 10.08 8.82 32.49
CA LEU A 385 8.68 8.43 32.60
C LEU A 385 8.50 6.91 32.58
N VAL A 386 9.17 6.23 31.66
CA VAL A 386 9.18 4.77 31.56
C VAL A 386 9.68 4.14 32.84
N ASN A 387 10.79 4.63 33.42
CA ASN A 387 11.34 4.13 34.66
C ASN A 387 10.39 4.37 35.84
N ALA A 388 9.76 5.53 35.92
CA ALA A 388 8.78 5.85 36.95
C ALA A 388 7.55 4.91 36.88
N ILE A 389 7.00 4.66 35.69
CA ILE A 389 5.87 3.74 35.46
C ILE A 389 6.27 2.31 35.84
N LYS A 390 7.41 1.82 35.36
CA LYS A 390 7.91 0.47 35.66
C LYS A 390 8.06 0.23 37.16
N THR A 391 8.63 1.20 37.85
CA THR A 391 8.85 1.11 39.32
C THR A 391 7.52 1.18 40.05
N LYS A 392 6.66 2.14 39.70
CA LYS A 392 5.37 2.35 40.39
C LYS A 392 4.46 1.13 40.32
N PHE A 393 4.39 0.49 39.18
CA PHE A 393 3.51 -0.65 38.95
C PHE A 393 4.23 -2.00 38.98
N ASN A 394 5.55 -2.00 39.20
CA ASN A 394 6.40 -3.20 39.23
C ASN A 394 6.18 -4.07 37.96
N LEU A 395 6.35 -3.46 36.79
CA LEU A 395 6.07 -4.08 35.51
C LEU A 395 7.18 -4.99 34.97
N ILE A 396 8.34 -5.02 35.62
CA ILE A 396 9.46 -5.88 35.19
C ILE A 396 9.21 -7.32 35.66
N SER A 397 9.31 -8.26 34.73
CA SER A 397 9.10 -9.67 34.99
C SER A 397 10.16 -10.55 34.31
N LYS A 398 10.43 -11.72 34.90
CA LYS A 398 11.29 -12.78 34.34
C LYS A 398 10.49 -13.81 33.52
N SER A 399 9.24 -13.55 33.25
CA SER A 399 8.36 -14.42 32.43
C SER A 399 8.98 -14.73 31.07
N LYS A 400 8.73 -15.93 30.56
CA LYS A 400 9.33 -16.38 29.28
C LYS A 400 8.41 -16.16 28.08
N THR A 401 7.10 -16.03 28.30
CA THR A 401 6.08 -15.86 27.27
C THR A 401 5.20 -14.66 27.56
N GLU A 402 4.51 -14.11 26.55
CA GLU A 402 3.54 -13.02 26.70
C GLU A 402 2.41 -13.41 27.67
N ASP A 403 1.83 -14.61 27.50
CA ASP A 403 0.77 -15.12 28.37
C ASP A 403 1.23 -15.17 29.83
N SER A 404 2.38 -15.79 30.10
CA SER A 404 2.90 -15.88 31.48
C SER A 404 3.25 -14.53 32.09
N TYR A 405 3.62 -13.55 31.26
CA TYR A 405 3.84 -12.18 31.71
C TYR A 405 2.50 -11.54 32.11
N ASN A 406 1.52 -11.55 31.22
CA ASN A 406 0.21 -10.95 31.46
C ASN A 406 -0.48 -11.59 32.68
N ASP A 407 -0.50 -12.91 32.75
CA ASP A 407 -1.13 -13.66 33.86
C ASP A 407 -0.47 -13.43 35.22
N SER A 408 0.79 -12.99 35.24
CA SER A 408 1.50 -12.68 36.52
C SER A 408 0.91 -11.48 37.28
N PHE A 409 -0.03 -10.75 36.68
CA PHE A 409 -0.65 -9.57 37.28
C PHE A 409 -2.06 -9.78 37.84
N PHE A 410 -2.65 -10.99 37.79
CA PHE A 410 -4.03 -11.23 38.24
C PHE A 410 -4.29 -10.80 39.71
N SER A 411 -3.34 -10.91 40.58
CA SER A 411 -3.51 -10.58 42.01
C SER A 411 -2.96 -9.21 42.40
N ARG A 412 -2.77 -8.29 41.42
CA ARG A 412 -2.18 -6.97 41.66
C ARG A 412 -3.24 -5.90 41.81
N GLU A 413 -3.12 -5.09 42.87
CA GLU A 413 -3.92 -3.86 42.99
C GLU A 413 -3.59 -2.88 41.85
N LYS A 414 -4.60 -2.17 41.35
CA LYS A 414 -4.50 -1.15 40.27
C LYS A 414 -3.97 -1.67 38.94
N ILE A 415 -3.95 -3.00 38.73
CA ILE A 415 -3.65 -3.62 37.45
C ILE A 415 -4.75 -4.64 37.13
N ILE A 416 -5.30 -4.56 35.96
CA ILE A 416 -6.31 -5.49 35.40
C ILE A 416 -5.66 -6.26 34.26
N VAL A 417 -5.76 -7.59 34.27
CA VAL A 417 -5.40 -8.45 33.15
C VAL A 417 -6.59 -8.51 32.20
N ALA A 418 -6.49 -7.79 31.09
CA ALA A 418 -7.52 -7.73 30.05
C ALA A 418 -7.18 -8.64 28.85
N HIS A 419 -6.03 -9.30 28.88
CA HIS A 419 -5.59 -10.26 27.87
C HIS A 419 -6.64 -11.36 27.64
N LYS A 420 -6.99 -11.62 26.37
CA LYS A 420 -8.06 -12.55 25.95
C LYS A 420 -9.49 -12.13 26.35
N ALA A 421 -9.70 -10.93 26.89
CA ALA A 421 -11.03 -10.37 27.10
C ALA A 421 -11.49 -9.64 25.82
N LEU A 422 -12.41 -10.26 25.07
CA LEU A 422 -12.89 -9.75 23.79
C LEU A 422 -14.21 -9.03 23.96
N VAL A 423 -14.27 -7.77 23.54
CA VAL A 423 -15.53 -7.03 23.36
C VAL A 423 -15.75 -6.80 21.87
N ASP A 424 -16.95 -7.13 21.36
CA ASP A 424 -17.26 -7.13 19.92
C ASP A 424 -16.20 -7.91 19.07
N ARG A 425 -15.68 -9.01 19.61
CA ARG A 425 -14.59 -9.84 19.04
C ARG A 425 -13.24 -9.13 18.93
N PHE A 426 -13.05 -8.03 19.67
CA PHE A 426 -11.86 -7.21 19.62
C PHE A 426 -11.15 -7.17 21.00
N GLU A 427 -9.84 -7.38 21.03
CA GLU A 427 -8.99 -7.27 22.21
C GLU A 427 -8.42 -5.85 22.32
N ILE A 428 -8.81 -5.11 23.37
CA ILE A 428 -8.43 -3.71 23.52
C ILE A 428 -7.04 -3.58 24.16
N ALA A 429 -6.72 -4.43 25.12
CA ALA A 429 -5.48 -4.37 25.88
C ALA A 429 -5.10 -5.73 26.44
N ASP A 430 -3.82 -5.94 26.71
CA ASP A 430 -3.34 -7.04 27.55
C ASP A 430 -3.43 -6.68 29.04
N LEU A 431 -2.98 -5.48 29.40
CA LEU A 431 -3.04 -4.96 30.76
C LEU A 431 -3.65 -3.56 30.78
N ILE A 432 -4.49 -3.30 31.78
CA ILE A 432 -5.02 -1.97 32.10
C ILE A 432 -4.59 -1.62 33.51
N PHE A 433 -3.94 -0.47 33.69
CA PHE A 433 -3.56 -0.01 35.03
C PHE A 433 -3.67 1.50 35.15
N TRP A 434 -3.70 1.99 36.38
CA TRP A 434 -4.04 3.41 36.56
C TRP A 434 -3.40 4.01 37.80
N ASP A 435 -3.23 5.31 37.77
CA ASP A 435 -2.99 6.15 38.93
C ASP A 435 -4.13 7.19 39.09
N ASP A 436 -3.92 8.21 39.89
CA ASP A 436 -4.99 9.16 40.21
C ASP A 436 -5.46 10.01 38.99
N GLN A 437 -4.59 10.21 38.02
CA GLN A 437 -4.87 11.08 36.86
C GLN A 437 -4.88 10.33 35.51
N THR A 438 -4.19 9.18 35.43
CA THR A 438 -3.89 8.52 34.16
C THR A 438 -4.38 7.08 34.15
N LEU A 439 -4.97 6.69 33.03
CA LEU A 439 -5.28 5.33 32.65
C LEU A 439 -4.28 4.85 31.61
N TYR A 440 -3.59 3.78 31.89
CA TYR A 440 -2.63 3.15 30.98
C TYR A 440 -3.25 1.93 30.34
N ILE A 441 -3.19 1.86 29.01
CA ILE A 441 -3.68 0.76 28.17
C ILE A 441 -2.45 0.13 27.50
N MET A 442 -2.08 -1.06 27.93
CA MET A 442 -0.85 -1.71 27.50
C MET A 442 -1.12 -2.95 26.68
N CYS A 443 -0.48 -3.02 25.51
CA CYS A 443 -0.40 -4.22 24.69
C CYS A 443 1.05 -4.71 24.65
N ASN A 444 1.26 -6.03 24.65
CA ASN A 444 2.57 -6.66 24.81
C ASN A 444 2.94 -7.53 23.62
N LYS A 445 4.25 -7.61 23.34
CA LYS A 445 4.82 -8.56 22.37
C LYS A 445 6.17 -9.09 22.85
N MET A 446 6.45 -10.32 22.42
CA MET A 446 7.72 -10.98 22.77
C MET A 446 8.94 -10.18 22.31
N LYS A 447 8.89 -9.58 21.13
CA LYS A 447 10.11 -9.09 20.51
C LYS A 447 9.90 -7.80 19.73
N PHE A 448 10.81 -6.85 19.93
CA PHE A 448 10.90 -5.65 19.10
C PHE A 448 11.68 -5.99 17.83
N ASP A 449 11.00 -6.50 16.84
CA ASP A 449 11.50 -6.77 15.49
C ASP A 449 10.41 -6.40 14.46
N ALA A 450 10.67 -6.63 13.18
CA ALA A 450 9.78 -6.23 12.11
C ALA A 450 8.35 -6.77 12.26
N SER A 451 8.20 -8.07 12.57
CA SER A 451 6.90 -8.72 12.71
C SER A 451 6.21 -8.32 14.02
N GLY A 452 6.90 -8.50 15.14
CA GLY A 452 6.33 -8.18 16.47
C GLY A 452 5.92 -6.72 16.61
N THR A 453 6.71 -5.79 16.05
CA THR A 453 6.36 -4.36 16.08
C THR A 453 5.19 -4.06 15.17
N ARG A 454 5.12 -4.63 13.96
CA ARG A 454 3.97 -4.46 13.06
C ARG A 454 2.68 -4.92 13.73
N ASP A 455 2.66 -6.11 14.31
CA ASP A 455 1.47 -6.68 14.91
C ASP A 455 1.02 -5.87 16.12
N LEU A 456 1.95 -5.49 16.99
CA LEU A 456 1.65 -4.69 18.17
C LEU A 456 1.15 -3.29 17.82
N THR A 457 1.79 -2.61 16.87
CA THR A 457 1.37 -1.27 16.48
C THR A 457 0.00 -1.27 15.80
N ASN A 458 -0.29 -2.28 14.97
CA ASN A 458 -1.62 -2.44 14.37
C ASN A 458 -2.69 -2.69 15.45
N GLN A 459 -2.42 -3.54 16.44
CA GLN A 459 -3.30 -3.79 17.58
C GLN A 459 -3.58 -2.49 18.33
N ILE A 460 -2.54 -1.73 18.70
CA ILE A 460 -2.69 -0.47 19.43
C ILE A 460 -3.49 0.56 18.64
N TRP A 461 -3.22 0.73 17.34
CA TRP A 461 -4.00 1.67 16.51
C TRP A 461 -5.47 1.27 16.40
N ALA A 462 -5.73 -0.01 16.19
CA ALA A 462 -7.08 -0.52 16.13
C ALA A 462 -7.80 -0.31 17.48
N SER A 463 -7.13 -0.62 18.60
CA SER A 463 -7.63 -0.39 19.96
C SER A 463 -7.92 1.08 20.23
N ALA A 464 -7.01 1.98 19.85
CA ALA A 464 -7.18 3.42 20.05
C ALA A 464 -8.36 3.98 19.25
N ASN A 465 -8.47 3.63 17.96
CA ASN A 465 -9.60 4.05 17.11
C ASN A 465 -10.93 3.51 17.63
N TYR A 466 -10.98 2.22 17.97
CA TYR A 466 -12.18 1.58 18.48
C TYR A 466 -12.63 2.21 19.81
N LEU A 467 -11.69 2.37 20.75
CA LEU A 467 -11.95 2.99 22.03
C LEU A 467 -12.43 4.45 21.88
N GLN A 468 -11.77 5.24 21.03
CA GLN A 468 -12.17 6.62 20.76
C GLN A 468 -13.62 6.71 20.21
N ALA A 469 -13.96 5.84 19.25
CA ALA A 469 -15.29 5.79 18.70
C ALA A 469 -16.35 5.43 19.76
N ARG A 470 -16.07 4.43 20.62
CA ARG A 470 -16.99 3.96 21.66
C ARG A 470 -17.10 4.95 22.81
N LEU A 471 -16.01 5.55 23.27
CA LEU A 471 -16.03 6.55 24.37
C LEU A 471 -16.80 7.82 23.98
N ASN A 472 -16.80 8.20 22.70
CA ASN A 472 -17.51 9.35 22.17
C ASN A 472 -18.96 9.03 21.72
N SER A 473 -19.40 7.78 21.86
CA SER A 473 -20.75 7.36 21.47
C SER A 473 -21.75 7.50 22.61
N ARG A 474 -23.05 7.46 22.27
CA ARG A 474 -24.14 7.40 23.26
C ARG A 474 -24.16 6.08 24.04
N GLU A 475 -23.50 5.05 23.52
CA GLU A 475 -23.43 3.70 24.09
C GLU A 475 -22.22 3.49 24.98
N ARG A 476 -21.46 4.55 25.31
CA ARG A 476 -20.24 4.49 26.10
C ARG A 476 -20.36 3.62 27.37
N ASN A 477 -21.40 3.87 28.17
CA ASN A 477 -21.58 3.17 29.44
C ASN A 477 -21.96 1.69 29.24
N SER A 478 -22.76 1.38 28.23
CA SER A 478 -23.08 -0.01 27.87
C SER A 478 -21.83 -0.75 27.41
N PHE A 479 -21.07 -0.14 26.50
CA PHE A 479 -19.81 -0.68 26.01
C PHE A 479 -18.81 -0.98 27.15
N LEU A 480 -18.60 -0.03 28.07
CA LEU A 480 -17.68 -0.22 29.20
C LEU A 480 -18.19 -1.28 30.19
N ALA A 481 -19.52 -1.39 30.35
CA ALA A 481 -20.13 -2.44 31.16
C ALA A 481 -19.92 -3.84 30.54
N ASP A 482 -20.06 -3.97 29.22
CA ASP A 482 -19.82 -5.21 28.49
C ASP A 482 -18.34 -5.59 28.55
N TYR A 483 -17.44 -4.61 28.40
CA TYR A 483 -16.01 -4.84 28.52
C TYR A 483 -15.62 -5.32 29.91
N TYR A 484 -16.18 -4.69 30.97
CA TYR A 484 -16.00 -5.14 32.35
C TYR A 484 -16.48 -6.59 32.54
N ALA A 485 -17.63 -6.95 31.96
CA ALA A 485 -18.16 -8.30 32.06
C ALA A 485 -17.22 -9.33 31.41
N GLN A 486 -16.67 -9.03 30.22
CA GLN A 486 -15.70 -9.92 29.56
C GLN A 486 -14.42 -10.11 30.39
N ILE A 487 -13.93 -9.04 31.02
CA ILE A 487 -12.78 -9.11 31.93
C ILE A 487 -13.12 -9.96 33.16
N SER A 488 -14.29 -9.74 33.76
CA SER A 488 -14.76 -10.51 34.92
C SER A 488 -14.89 -12.00 34.59
N ASP A 489 -15.44 -12.33 33.43
CA ASP A 489 -15.52 -13.72 32.93
C ASP A 489 -14.13 -14.34 32.74
N ARG A 490 -13.16 -13.57 32.28
CA ARG A 490 -11.76 -14.03 32.17
C ARG A 490 -11.17 -14.36 33.54
N TYR A 491 -11.36 -13.47 34.53
CA TYR A 491 -10.90 -13.71 35.91
C TYR A 491 -11.54 -14.95 36.51
N ASN A 492 -12.86 -15.11 36.34
CA ASN A 492 -13.59 -16.27 36.84
C ASN A 492 -13.08 -17.60 36.23
N LYS A 493 -12.77 -17.63 34.93
CA LYS A 493 -12.20 -18.81 34.25
C LYS A 493 -10.84 -19.22 34.80
N GLU A 494 -10.04 -18.26 35.29
CA GLU A 494 -8.74 -18.51 35.91
C GLU A 494 -8.83 -18.72 37.41
N GLY A 495 -10.03 -18.73 38.01
CA GLY A 495 -10.23 -18.84 39.45
C GLY A 495 -9.68 -17.67 40.24
N GLN A 496 -9.63 -16.48 39.60
CA GLN A 496 -9.16 -15.23 40.19
C GLN A 496 -10.34 -14.31 40.49
N GLU A 497 -10.14 -13.36 41.41
CA GLU A 497 -11.14 -12.33 41.72
C GLU A 497 -10.75 -11.00 41.11
N LEU A 498 -11.70 -10.34 40.42
CA LEU A 498 -11.51 -8.99 39.92
C LEU A 498 -11.80 -7.99 41.02
N ILE A 499 -10.77 -7.33 41.54
CA ILE A 499 -10.82 -6.51 42.77
C ILE A 499 -11.56 -5.18 42.58
N ILE A 500 -11.74 -4.70 41.31
CA ILE A 500 -12.37 -3.41 41.04
C ILE A 500 -13.86 -3.57 40.78
N GLU A 501 -14.67 -2.68 41.35
CA GLU A 501 -16.11 -2.59 41.09
C GLU A 501 -16.37 -2.00 39.70
N LYS A 502 -17.51 -2.40 39.08
CA LYS A 502 -17.90 -1.99 37.72
C LYS A 502 -17.97 -0.47 37.54
N GLU A 503 -18.59 0.22 38.47
CA GLU A 503 -18.75 1.67 38.45
C GLU A 503 -17.38 2.35 38.45
N ARG A 504 -16.47 1.85 39.29
CA ARG A 504 -15.11 2.36 39.38
C ARG A 504 -14.30 2.08 38.09
N PHE A 505 -14.51 0.91 37.47
CA PHE A 505 -13.91 0.60 36.18
C PHE A 505 -14.36 1.60 35.09
N VAL A 506 -15.65 1.91 35.03
CA VAL A 506 -16.19 2.88 34.06
C VAL A 506 -15.57 4.27 34.26
N GLU A 507 -15.43 4.73 35.51
CA GLU A 507 -14.81 6.02 35.85
C GLU A 507 -13.32 6.11 35.45
N LEU A 508 -12.60 4.99 35.32
CA LEU A 508 -11.21 5.02 34.88
C LEU A 508 -11.05 5.63 33.48
N PHE A 509 -12.03 5.46 32.62
CA PHE A 509 -11.99 5.97 31.24
C PHE A 509 -12.33 7.48 31.12
N ASP A 510 -12.57 8.17 32.23
CA ASP A 510 -12.63 9.64 32.30
C ASP A 510 -11.25 10.27 32.54
N ARG A 511 -10.21 9.46 32.79
CA ARG A 511 -8.84 9.91 33.01
C ARG A 511 -8.13 10.15 31.69
N HIS A 512 -6.97 10.78 31.79
CA HIS A 512 -6.06 10.87 30.67
C HIS A 512 -5.57 9.46 30.26
N ILE A 513 -5.70 9.13 28.97
CA ILE A 513 -5.38 7.79 28.47
C ILE A 513 -4.01 7.80 27.80
N VAL A 514 -3.16 6.88 28.22
CA VAL A 514 -1.83 6.64 27.67
C VAL A 514 -1.74 5.21 27.14
N PHE A 515 -1.39 5.04 25.88
CA PHE A 515 -1.14 3.73 25.31
C PHE A 515 0.32 3.32 25.46
N ILE A 516 0.55 2.06 25.80
CA ILE A 516 1.89 1.52 26.02
C ILE A 516 2.13 0.30 25.13
N ALA A 517 3.22 0.33 24.38
CA ALA A 517 3.76 -0.81 23.67
C ALA A 517 4.85 -1.48 24.53
N GLY A 518 4.55 -2.66 25.06
CA GLY A 518 5.47 -3.44 25.90
C GLY A 518 6.18 -4.53 25.11
N TYR A 519 7.51 -4.56 25.15
CA TYR A 519 8.30 -5.62 24.52
C TYR A 519 9.10 -6.40 25.56
N MET A 520 9.04 -7.72 25.48
CA MET A 520 9.85 -8.56 26.37
C MET A 520 11.33 -8.51 26.02
N SER A 521 11.68 -8.17 24.78
CA SER A 521 13.08 -8.05 24.35
C SER A 521 13.25 -7.19 23.09
N GLY A 522 14.45 -6.69 22.91
CA GLY A 522 14.89 -6.08 21.63
C GLY A 522 14.66 -4.58 21.48
N TYR A 523 13.82 -3.93 22.29
CA TYR A 523 13.63 -2.49 22.24
C TYR A 523 14.86 -1.76 22.81
N SER A 524 15.74 -1.38 21.90
CA SER A 524 17.00 -0.69 22.24
C SER A 524 17.57 0.02 21.02
N LEU A 525 18.50 0.95 21.25
CA LEU A 525 19.28 1.60 20.19
C LEU A 525 20.06 0.62 19.31
N ARG A 526 20.36 -0.58 19.83
CA ARG A 526 21.08 -1.65 19.11
C ARG A 526 20.16 -2.49 18.21
N CYS A 527 18.86 -2.22 18.19
CA CYS A 527 17.95 -2.90 17.27
C CYS A 527 18.40 -2.71 15.83
N LYS A 528 18.53 -3.82 15.09
CA LYS A 528 18.96 -3.83 13.69
C LYS A 528 17.80 -3.65 12.70
N SER A 529 16.56 -3.87 13.13
CA SER A 529 15.39 -3.72 12.26
C SER A 529 15.03 -2.25 12.11
N TYR A 530 15.33 -1.66 10.97
CA TYR A 530 14.88 -0.31 10.64
C TYR A 530 13.37 -0.25 10.46
N TYR A 531 12.74 -1.36 10.09
CA TYR A 531 11.28 -1.41 9.99
C TYR A 531 10.61 -1.29 11.36
N ALA A 532 11.14 -1.98 12.38
CA ALA A 532 10.65 -1.85 13.75
C ALA A 532 10.80 -0.42 14.29
N LYS A 533 11.98 0.20 14.12
CA LYS A 533 12.22 1.60 14.50
C LYS A 533 11.27 2.56 13.79
N TYR A 534 11.07 2.34 12.50
CA TYR A 534 10.16 3.13 11.68
C TYR A 534 8.72 3.04 12.18
N LEU A 535 8.22 1.83 12.44
CA LEU A 535 6.86 1.62 12.96
C LEU A 535 6.66 2.26 14.34
N ASP A 536 7.66 2.20 15.21
CA ASP A 536 7.59 2.82 16.52
C ASP A 536 7.50 4.36 16.43
N VAL A 537 8.34 4.99 15.61
CA VAL A 537 8.33 6.44 15.37
C VAL A 537 7.03 6.90 14.72
N ASP A 538 6.53 6.14 13.73
CA ASP A 538 5.28 6.48 13.03
C ASP A 538 4.06 6.28 13.94
N SER A 539 4.06 5.24 14.77
CA SER A 539 2.99 4.98 15.75
C SER A 539 2.86 6.13 16.74
N TYR A 540 3.98 6.63 17.24
CA TYR A 540 3.97 7.80 18.11
C TYR A 540 3.27 9.00 17.46
N LYS A 541 3.65 9.33 16.23
CA LYS A 541 3.04 10.44 15.49
C LYS A 541 1.54 10.24 15.30
N LYS A 542 1.14 9.03 14.89
CA LYS A 542 -0.27 8.69 14.70
C LYS A 542 -1.10 8.75 15.97
N MET A 543 -0.55 8.28 17.08
CA MET A 543 -1.25 8.29 18.36
C MET A 543 -1.44 9.73 18.87
N LEU A 544 -0.44 10.61 18.70
CA LEU A 544 -0.58 12.04 18.98
C LEU A 544 -1.65 12.70 18.11
N ASP A 545 -1.71 12.37 16.82
CA ASP A 545 -2.75 12.88 15.91
C ASP A 545 -4.16 12.45 16.34
N MET A 546 -4.30 11.29 16.99
CA MET A 546 -5.54 10.82 17.59
C MET A 546 -5.82 11.42 18.99
N GLY A 547 -4.90 12.21 19.54
CA GLY A 547 -5.03 12.83 20.85
C GLY A 547 -4.65 11.93 22.02
N TYR A 548 -3.91 10.85 21.78
CA TYR A 548 -3.39 9.94 22.81
C TYR A 548 -1.89 10.06 22.97
N ASP A 549 -1.42 9.95 24.22
CA ASP A 549 -0.01 9.73 24.48
C ASP A 549 0.37 8.26 24.21
N TYR A 550 1.60 8.06 23.72
CA TYR A 550 2.12 6.75 23.35
C TYR A 550 3.54 6.55 23.86
N ILE A 551 3.75 5.45 24.57
CA ILE A 551 5.03 5.08 25.18
C ILE A 551 5.42 3.68 24.73
N THR A 552 6.72 3.49 24.47
CA THR A 552 7.29 2.17 24.17
C THR A 552 8.31 1.80 25.24
N MET A 553 8.27 0.55 25.73
CA MET A 553 9.19 0.11 26.78
C MET A 553 9.56 -1.38 26.68
N ASN A 554 10.75 -1.72 27.19
CA ASN A 554 11.07 -3.10 27.55
C ASN A 554 10.40 -3.45 28.89
N ILE A 555 9.81 -4.64 29.00
CA ILE A 555 9.12 -5.16 30.20
C ILE A 555 9.85 -6.35 30.83
N ARG A 556 11.03 -6.66 30.35
CA ARG A 556 11.91 -7.69 30.86
C ARG A 556 13.30 -7.11 31.10
N ASP A 557 13.97 -7.62 32.16
CA ASP A 557 15.37 -7.30 32.46
C ASP A 557 16.36 -7.83 31.42
#